data_ae550a4f2fd71c1f9a96b2aac6697d7c
#
_entry.id   ae550a4f2fd71c1f9a96b2aac6697d7c
#
_cell.length_a   1.000
_cell.length_b   1.000
_cell.length_c   1.000
_cell.angle_alpha   90.00
_cell.angle_beta   90.00
_cell.angle_gamma   90.00
#
_symmetry.space_group_name_H-M   'P 1'
#
loop_
_entity.id
_entity.type
_entity.pdbx_description
1 polymer ?
#
loop_
_entity_poly.entity_id
_entity_poly.type
_entity_poly.pdbx_seq_one_letter_code
_entity_poly.pdbx_strand_id
1 'polypeptide(L)'
;METLPLEIGETAHALRKSFDRRAASMGATRAQWKVLFRLTRTPGLRQVELAELLDVEPITLCRIIDRLEESGLVERSKDPDDRRARLLHVTAEARPIVEKLQALASELAGEAFAGIDPKDVEITRRVLAQVRDNVGRNASNNRASEQ
;
A
#
# COMPACT_ATOMS: atom_id res chain seq x y z
N MET A 1 -12.06 24.16 -6.66
CA MET A 1 -12.29 22.86 -5.99
C MET A 1 -12.32 21.67 -6.95
N GLU A 2 -12.80 21.84 -8.16
CA GLU A 2 -12.87 20.75 -9.16
C GLU A 2 -11.50 20.20 -9.57
N THR A 3 -10.45 21.00 -9.49
CA THR A 3 -9.07 20.60 -9.81
C THR A 3 -8.37 19.85 -8.69
N LEU A 4 -8.80 19.99 -7.44
CA LEU A 4 -8.12 19.43 -6.28
C LEU A 4 -7.97 17.89 -6.31
N PRO A 5 -8.97 17.11 -6.75
CA PRO A 5 -8.78 15.66 -6.92
C PRO A 5 -7.70 15.31 -7.94
N LEU A 6 -7.56 16.09 -9.01
CA LEU A 6 -6.52 15.91 -10.02
C LEU A 6 -5.14 16.23 -9.43
N GLU A 7 -5.01 17.33 -8.71
CA GLU A 7 -3.77 17.76 -8.04
C GLU A 7 -3.31 16.72 -7.00
N ILE A 8 -4.24 16.13 -6.23
CA ILE A 8 -3.96 15.03 -5.32
C ILE A 8 -3.43 13.82 -6.09
N GLY A 9 -4.06 13.49 -7.23
CA GLY A 9 -3.64 12.39 -8.09
C GLY A 9 -2.23 12.59 -8.65
N GLU A 10 -1.95 13.78 -9.17
CA GLU A 10 -0.64 14.17 -9.72
C GLU A 10 0.45 14.13 -8.63
N THR A 11 0.15 14.66 -7.45
CA THR A 11 1.07 14.65 -6.32
C THR A 11 1.38 13.22 -5.87
N ALA A 12 0.35 12.38 -5.73
CA ALA A 12 0.52 10.98 -5.39
C ALA A 12 1.34 10.24 -6.46
N HIS A 13 1.14 10.54 -7.75
CA HIS A 13 1.92 9.98 -8.84
C HIS A 13 3.40 10.39 -8.75
N ALA A 14 3.69 11.67 -8.52
CA ALA A 14 5.05 12.18 -8.38
C ALA A 14 5.80 11.52 -7.22
N LEU A 15 5.15 11.40 -6.06
CA LEU A 15 5.71 10.72 -4.89
C LEU A 15 6.00 9.24 -5.19
N ARG A 16 5.05 8.52 -5.78
CA ARG A 16 5.25 7.11 -6.17
C ARG A 16 6.39 6.94 -7.15
N LYS A 17 6.46 7.77 -8.19
CA LYS A 17 7.51 7.70 -9.20
C LYS A 17 8.90 7.95 -8.60
N SER A 18 9.01 8.89 -7.67
CA SER A 18 10.27 9.15 -6.95
C SER A 18 10.68 7.97 -6.07
N PHE A 19 9.72 7.41 -5.34
CA PHE A 19 9.96 6.23 -4.51
C PHE A 19 10.37 5.00 -5.33
N ASP A 20 9.65 4.72 -6.42
CA ASP A 20 9.95 3.60 -7.31
C ASP A 20 11.38 3.62 -7.84
N ARG A 21 11.87 4.79 -8.24
CA ARG A 21 13.26 4.94 -8.71
C ARG A 21 14.27 4.59 -7.63
N ARG A 22 14.03 5.01 -6.40
CA ARG A 22 14.90 4.73 -5.26
C ARG A 22 14.83 3.25 -4.84
N ALA A 23 13.65 2.69 -4.79
CA ALA A 23 13.43 1.27 -4.49
C ALA A 23 14.01 0.35 -5.56
N ALA A 24 13.97 0.72 -6.83
CA ALA A 24 14.57 -0.02 -7.92
C ALA A 24 16.08 -0.20 -7.76
N SER A 25 16.78 0.82 -7.24
CA SER A 25 18.21 0.73 -6.94
C SER A 25 18.54 -0.31 -5.86
N MET A 26 17.56 -0.70 -5.06
CA MET A 26 17.64 -1.76 -4.03
C MET A 26 17.14 -3.11 -4.53
N GLY A 27 16.76 -3.23 -5.80
CA GLY A 27 16.23 -4.46 -6.40
C GLY A 27 14.75 -4.73 -6.12
N ALA A 28 14.00 -3.77 -5.55
CA ALA A 28 12.58 -3.92 -5.28
C ALA A 28 11.73 -3.30 -6.40
N THR A 29 10.79 -4.09 -6.96
CA THR A 29 9.79 -3.60 -7.90
C THR A 29 8.64 -2.91 -7.16
N ARG A 30 7.88 -2.06 -7.88
CA ARG A 30 6.67 -1.41 -7.33
C ARG A 30 5.70 -2.44 -6.74
N ALA A 31 5.43 -3.51 -7.47
CA ALA A 31 4.53 -4.56 -7.03
C ALA A 31 5.00 -5.20 -5.71
N GLN A 32 6.29 -5.49 -5.61
CA GLN A 32 6.89 -6.11 -4.42
C GLN A 32 6.81 -5.20 -3.20
N TRP A 33 7.28 -3.95 -3.30
CA TRP A 33 7.28 -3.07 -2.13
C TRP A 33 5.86 -2.70 -1.67
N LYS A 34 4.89 -2.58 -2.59
CA LYS A 34 3.49 -2.36 -2.22
C LYS A 34 2.92 -3.50 -1.38
N VAL A 35 3.18 -4.74 -1.77
CA VAL A 35 2.77 -5.93 -1.02
C VAL A 35 3.44 -5.95 0.36
N LEU A 36 4.76 -5.78 0.41
CA LEU A 36 5.51 -5.80 1.66
C LEU A 36 5.06 -4.73 2.64
N PHE A 37 4.84 -3.50 2.19
CA PHE A 37 4.34 -2.42 3.04
C PHE A 37 2.93 -2.69 3.56
N ARG A 38 2.05 -3.19 2.70
CA ARG A 38 0.67 -3.49 3.12
C ARG A 38 0.63 -4.60 4.16
N LEU A 39 1.35 -5.68 3.94
CA LEU A 39 1.41 -6.81 4.86
C LEU A 39 2.13 -6.48 6.17
N THR A 40 3.09 -5.57 6.14
CA THR A 40 3.72 -5.06 7.36
C THR A 40 2.74 -4.26 8.22
N ARG A 41 1.88 -3.46 7.59
CA ARG A 41 0.86 -2.66 8.28
C ARG A 41 -0.33 -3.49 8.74
N THR A 42 -0.69 -4.51 7.99
CA THR A 42 -1.84 -5.38 8.25
C THR A 42 -1.43 -6.84 8.06
N PRO A 43 -0.80 -7.44 9.08
CA PRO A 43 -0.42 -8.86 9.01
C PRO A 43 -1.64 -9.77 8.94
N GLY A 44 -1.51 -10.89 8.25
CA GLY A 44 -2.56 -11.92 8.19
C GLY A 44 -3.73 -11.58 7.27
N LEU A 45 -3.55 -10.67 6.31
CA LEU A 45 -4.56 -10.44 5.28
C LEU A 45 -4.74 -11.70 4.42
N ARG A 46 -5.99 -11.95 4.04
CA ARG A 46 -6.30 -12.93 2.99
C ARG A 46 -5.79 -12.42 1.65
N GLN A 47 -5.36 -13.31 0.78
CA GLN A 47 -4.86 -12.93 -0.54
C GLN A 47 -5.90 -12.17 -1.37
N VAL A 48 -7.17 -12.56 -1.29
CA VAL A 48 -8.31 -11.87 -1.94
C VAL A 48 -8.48 -10.42 -1.42
N GLU A 49 -8.36 -10.22 -0.11
CA GLU A 49 -8.44 -8.89 0.51
C GLU A 49 -7.28 -7.98 0.09
N LEU A 50 -6.07 -8.54 0.00
CA LEU A 50 -4.90 -7.82 -0.47
C LEU A 50 -5.06 -7.38 -1.94
N ALA A 51 -5.60 -8.23 -2.80
CA ALA A 51 -5.88 -7.90 -4.19
C ALA A 51 -6.84 -6.71 -4.32
N GLU A 52 -7.90 -6.68 -3.52
CA GLU A 52 -8.85 -5.56 -3.47
C GLU A 52 -8.18 -4.27 -2.97
N LEU A 53 -7.41 -4.35 -1.88
CA LEU A 53 -6.73 -3.19 -1.29
C LEU A 53 -5.69 -2.57 -2.22
N LEU A 54 -5.01 -3.38 -3.03
CA LEU A 54 -4.01 -2.92 -3.99
C LEU A 54 -4.59 -2.61 -5.37
N ASP A 55 -5.89 -2.84 -5.58
CA ASP A 55 -6.55 -2.69 -6.87
C ASP A 55 -5.83 -3.48 -7.98
N VAL A 56 -5.57 -4.74 -7.71
CA VAL A 56 -4.85 -5.67 -8.58
C VAL A 56 -5.71 -6.90 -8.84
N GLU A 57 -5.71 -7.37 -10.09
CA GLU A 57 -6.39 -8.62 -10.44
C GLU A 57 -5.87 -9.79 -9.59
N PRO A 58 -6.74 -10.69 -9.11
CA PRO A 58 -6.35 -11.81 -8.24
C PRO A 58 -5.23 -12.67 -8.81
N ILE A 59 -5.26 -12.93 -10.11
CA ILE A 59 -4.23 -13.75 -10.78
C ILE A 59 -2.88 -13.02 -10.84
N THR A 60 -2.89 -11.72 -11.03
CA THR A 60 -1.68 -10.88 -11.03
C THR A 60 -1.05 -10.87 -9.64
N LEU A 61 -1.88 -10.68 -8.60
CA LEU A 61 -1.40 -10.75 -7.23
C LEU A 61 -0.83 -12.13 -6.88
N CYS A 62 -1.49 -13.19 -7.30
CA CYS A 62 -1.00 -14.56 -7.09
C CYS A 62 0.43 -14.73 -7.59
N ARG A 63 0.73 -14.23 -8.79
CA ARG A 63 2.07 -14.28 -9.36
C ARG A 63 3.09 -13.44 -8.58
N ILE A 64 2.69 -12.28 -8.09
CA ILE A 64 3.55 -11.42 -7.27
C ILE A 64 3.88 -12.14 -5.95
N ILE A 65 2.88 -12.70 -5.30
CA ILE A 65 3.05 -13.47 -4.05
C ILE A 65 3.92 -14.71 -4.28
N ASP A 66 3.72 -15.44 -5.36
CA ASP A 66 4.57 -16.60 -5.71
C ASP A 66 6.04 -16.21 -5.78
N ARG A 67 6.37 -15.11 -6.43
CA ARG A 67 7.75 -14.60 -6.51
C ARG A 67 8.31 -14.17 -5.16
N LEU A 68 7.50 -13.52 -4.34
CA LEU A 68 7.90 -13.10 -2.99
C LEU A 68 8.09 -14.30 -2.06
N GLU A 69 7.28 -15.33 -2.21
CA GLU A 69 7.41 -16.58 -1.47
C GLU A 69 8.66 -17.36 -1.90
N GLU A 70 8.93 -17.46 -3.20
CA GLU A 70 10.18 -18.04 -3.73
C GLU A 70 11.43 -17.33 -3.22
N SER A 71 11.36 -16.01 -3.07
CA SER A 71 12.44 -15.19 -2.52
C SER A 71 12.53 -15.24 -0.99
N GLY A 72 11.62 -15.94 -0.32
CA GLY A 72 11.60 -16.05 1.15
C GLY A 72 11.11 -14.80 1.87
N LEU A 73 10.45 -13.87 1.19
CA LEU A 73 10.03 -12.58 1.76
C LEU A 73 8.59 -12.57 2.29
N VAL A 74 7.75 -13.44 1.76
CA VAL A 74 6.35 -13.63 2.16
C VAL A 74 6.09 -15.11 2.34
N GLU A 75 5.22 -15.45 3.27
CA GLU A 75 4.73 -16.81 3.48
C GLU A 75 3.20 -16.86 3.46
N ARG A 76 2.67 -17.95 2.92
CA ARG A 76 1.24 -18.27 2.96
C ARG A 76 0.98 -19.26 4.08
N SER A 77 -0.05 -19.02 4.87
CA SER A 77 -0.59 -19.97 5.84
C SER A 77 -2.06 -20.25 5.57
N LYS A 78 -2.54 -21.38 6.10
CA LYS A 78 -3.97 -21.71 6.00
C LYS A 78 -4.76 -20.82 6.96
N ASP A 79 -5.93 -20.35 6.49
CA ASP A 79 -6.90 -19.72 7.36
C ASP A 79 -7.58 -20.81 8.21
N PRO A 80 -7.56 -20.70 9.56
CA PRO A 80 -8.24 -21.66 10.43
C PRO A 80 -9.74 -21.72 10.22
N ASP A 81 -10.36 -20.63 9.75
CA ASP A 81 -11.78 -20.48 9.57
C ASP A 81 -12.27 -20.82 8.14
N ASP A 82 -11.35 -20.85 7.16
CA ASP A 82 -11.69 -21.15 5.77
C ASP A 82 -10.55 -21.91 5.07
N ARG A 83 -10.77 -23.18 4.76
CA ARG A 83 -9.79 -24.05 4.09
C ARG A 83 -9.37 -23.59 2.70
N ARG A 84 -10.18 -22.75 2.05
CA ARG A 84 -9.91 -22.23 0.70
C ARG A 84 -9.08 -20.95 0.72
N ALA A 85 -9.07 -20.25 1.86
CA ALA A 85 -8.34 -19.00 2.02
C ALA A 85 -6.88 -19.22 2.44
N ARG A 86 -6.03 -18.30 2.03
CA ARG A 86 -4.64 -18.20 2.47
C ARG A 86 -4.42 -16.85 3.13
N LEU A 87 -3.77 -16.90 4.29
CA LEU A 87 -3.29 -15.73 5.00
C LEU A 87 -1.86 -15.43 4.58
N LEU A 88 -1.54 -14.16 4.44
CA LEU A 88 -0.24 -13.69 3.99
C LEU A 88 0.51 -13.00 5.11
N HIS A 89 1.78 -13.33 5.26
CA HIS A 89 2.67 -12.75 6.27
C HIS A 89 4.02 -12.42 5.67
N VAL A 90 4.57 -11.29 6.11
CA VAL A 90 5.98 -10.96 5.84
C VAL A 90 6.87 -11.84 6.73
N THR A 91 7.90 -12.43 6.16
CA THR A 91 8.84 -13.28 6.89
C THR A 91 9.84 -12.45 7.71
N ALA A 92 10.51 -13.10 8.66
CA ALA A 92 11.61 -12.48 9.39
C ALA A 92 12.78 -12.08 8.45
N GLU A 93 13.01 -12.84 7.40
CA GLU A 93 14.05 -12.57 6.38
C GLU A 93 13.78 -11.31 5.57
N ALA A 94 12.53 -10.94 5.40
CA ALA A 94 12.13 -9.70 4.71
C ALA A 94 12.35 -8.45 5.56
N ARG A 95 12.50 -8.57 6.87
CA ARG A 95 12.61 -7.42 7.79
C ARG A 95 13.70 -6.42 7.38
N PRO A 96 14.94 -6.81 7.06
CA PRO A 96 15.97 -5.86 6.64
C PRO A 96 15.59 -5.09 5.37
N ILE A 97 14.91 -5.73 4.44
CA ILE A 97 14.45 -5.11 3.18
C ILE A 97 13.33 -4.12 3.48
N VAL A 98 12.36 -4.49 4.29
CA VAL A 98 11.27 -3.61 4.71
C VAL A 98 11.80 -2.39 5.45
N GLU A 99 12.76 -2.55 6.36
CA GLU A 99 13.39 -1.45 7.08
C GLU A 99 14.11 -0.47 6.15
N LYS A 100 14.83 -0.97 5.15
CA LYS A 100 15.47 -0.13 4.13
C LYS A 100 14.45 0.63 3.28
N LEU A 101 13.36 -0.02 2.88
CA LEU A 101 12.28 0.61 2.15
C LEU A 101 11.57 1.68 2.98
N GLN A 102 11.37 1.44 4.27
CA GLN A 102 10.80 2.42 5.20
C GLN A 102 11.73 3.63 5.40
N ALA A 103 13.05 3.40 5.46
CA ALA A 103 14.03 4.47 5.52
C ALA A 103 13.98 5.35 4.26
N LEU A 104 13.89 4.74 3.08
CA LEU A 104 13.70 5.48 1.82
C LEU A 104 12.41 6.30 1.81
N ALA A 105 11.32 5.75 2.31
CA ALA A 105 10.05 6.46 2.41
C ALA A 105 10.16 7.67 3.35
N SER A 106 10.86 7.54 4.47
CA SER A 106 11.12 8.63 5.42
C SER A 106 12.00 9.73 4.81
N GLU A 107 13.04 9.36 4.09
CA GLU A 107 13.90 10.33 3.39
C GLU A 107 13.10 11.10 2.33
N LEU A 108 12.34 10.40 1.51
CA LEU A 108 11.48 11.03 0.50
C LEU A 108 10.47 11.97 1.14
N ALA A 109 9.83 11.57 2.24
CA ALA A 109 8.90 12.43 2.96
C ALA A 109 9.59 13.68 3.49
N GLY A 110 10.79 13.55 4.07
CA GLY A 110 11.58 14.69 4.53
C GLY A 110 11.90 15.68 3.42
N GLU A 111 12.26 15.19 2.24
CA GLU A 111 12.52 16.04 1.07
C GLU A 111 11.24 16.67 0.50
N ALA A 112 10.19 15.87 0.35
CA ALA A 112 8.92 16.31 -0.25
C ALA A 112 8.22 17.39 0.58
N PHE A 113 8.35 17.34 1.89
CA PHE A 113 7.73 18.30 2.82
C PHE A 113 8.72 19.34 3.37
N ALA A 114 9.93 19.41 2.82
CA ALA A 114 10.92 20.40 3.22
C ALA A 114 10.39 21.83 3.00
N GLY A 115 10.54 22.68 4.01
CA GLY A 115 10.10 24.08 3.95
C GLY A 115 8.58 24.29 4.16
N ILE A 116 7.82 23.23 4.39
CA ILE A 116 6.39 23.32 4.69
C ILE A 116 6.20 23.34 6.22
N ASP A 117 5.35 24.24 6.71
CA ASP A 117 5.03 24.32 8.14
C ASP A 117 4.46 22.98 8.63
N PRO A 118 4.98 22.39 9.72
CA PRO A 118 4.46 21.17 10.29
C PRO A 118 2.94 21.20 10.60
N LYS A 119 2.39 22.39 10.91
CA LYS A 119 0.96 22.57 11.11
C LYS A 119 0.17 22.33 9.83
N ASP A 120 0.68 22.83 8.70
CA ASP A 120 0.03 22.64 7.39
C ASP A 120 0.11 21.18 6.95
N VAL A 121 1.20 20.48 7.25
CA VAL A 121 1.32 19.03 7.03
C VAL A 121 0.26 18.27 7.82
N GLU A 122 0.06 18.63 9.10
CA GLU A 122 -0.95 17.97 9.95
C GLU A 122 -2.39 18.30 9.49
N ILE A 123 -2.66 19.53 9.09
CA ILE A 123 -3.95 19.91 8.48
C ILE A 123 -4.20 19.09 7.22
N THR A 124 -3.22 19.02 6.33
CA THR A 124 -3.31 18.24 5.09
C THR A 124 -3.61 16.76 5.38
N ARG A 125 -2.93 16.17 6.36
CA ARG A 125 -3.18 14.78 6.79
C ARG A 125 -4.63 14.56 7.20
N ARG A 126 -5.19 15.47 8.01
CA ARG A 126 -6.59 15.39 8.45
C ARG A 126 -7.57 15.55 7.30
N VAL A 127 -7.31 16.50 6.41
CA VAL A 127 -8.15 16.73 5.22
C VAL A 127 -8.16 15.50 4.31
N LEU A 128 -6.99 14.93 4.01
CA LEU A 128 -6.90 13.73 3.19
C LEU A 128 -7.59 12.51 3.83
N ALA A 129 -7.52 12.37 5.16
CA ALA A 129 -8.25 11.34 5.88
C ALA A 129 -9.76 11.52 5.73
N GLN A 130 -10.27 12.74 5.93
CA GLN A 130 -11.69 13.04 5.78
C GLN A 130 -12.18 12.80 4.34
N VAL A 131 -11.39 13.15 3.34
CA VAL A 131 -11.70 12.88 1.92
C VAL A 131 -11.86 11.37 1.68
N ARG A 132 -10.93 10.56 2.16
CA ARG A 132 -11.02 9.09 2.05
C ARG A 132 -12.27 8.52 2.71
N ASP A 133 -12.61 9.02 3.91
CA ASP A 133 -13.79 8.57 4.65
C ASP A 133 -15.09 8.93 3.93
N ASN A 134 -15.16 10.12 3.36
CA ASN A 134 -16.33 10.57 2.60
C ASN A 134 -16.55 9.72 1.34
N VAL A 135 -15.50 9.48 0.59
CA VAL A 135 -15.56 8.63 -0.62
C VAL A 135 -15.91 7.18 -0.26
N GLY A 136 -15.31 6.64 0.80
CA GLY A 136 -15.58 5.27 1.26
C GLY A 136 -17.03 5.06 1.71
N ARG A 137 -17.60 6.01 2.43
CA ARG A 137 -19.01 5.96 2.88
C ARG A 137 -20.00 5.99 1.71
N ASN A 138 -19.73 6.81 0.69
CA ASN A 138 -20.59 6.91 -0.49
C ASN A 138 -20.56 5.61 -1.31
N ALA A 139 -19.43 4.94 -1.39
CA ALA A 139 -19.31 3.64 -2.06
C ALA A 139 -20.11 2.54 -1.36
N SER A 140 -20.14 2.55 -0.01
CA SER A 140 -20.92 1.60 0.79
C SER A 140 -22.44 1.84 0.67
N ASN A 141 -22.87 3.09 0.64
CA ASN A 141 -24.27 3.46 0.50
C ASN A 141 -24.84 3.10 -0.90
N ASN A 142 -24.05 3.28 -1.96
CA ASN A 142 -24.48 2.89 -3.30
C ASN A 142 -24.68 1.38 -3.45
N ARG A 143 -23.82 0.57 -2.84
CA ARG A 143 -23.98 -0.89 -2.85
C ARG A 143 -25.22 -1.37 -2.07
N ALA A 144 -25.60 -0.65 -1.01
CA ALA A 144 -26.79 -0.96 -0.22
C ALA A 144 -28.10 -0.55 -0.92
N SER A 145 -28.05 0.37 -1.88
CA SER A 145 -29.22 0.84 -2.64
C SER A 145 -29.53 0.02 -3.90
N GLU A 146 -28.62 -0.87 -4.30
CA GLU A 146 -28.74 -1.74 -5.49
C GLU A 146 -29.19 -3.19 -5.12
N GLN A 147 -29.52 -3.46 -3.86
CA GLN A 147 -30.10 -4.72 -3.36
C GLN A 147 -31.56 -4.53 -2.97
#